data_f17193f3fed5e0126a328ae6d0c40f7f
#
_entry.id   f17193f3fed5e0126a328ae6d0c40f7f
#
_cell.length_a   1.000
_cell.length_b   1.000
_cell.length_c   1.000
_cell.angle_alpha   90.00
_cell.angle_beta   90.00
_cell.angle_gamma   90.00
#
_symmetry.space_group_name_H-M   'P 1'
#
loop_
_entity.id
_entity.type
_entity.pdbx_description
1 polymer ?
#
loop_
_entity_poly.entity_id
_entity_poly.type
_entity_poly.pdbx_seq_one_letter_code
_entity_poly.pdbx_strand_id
1 'polypeptide(L)'
;MRIFITGGSGLAGSKLAEMALARGEQVYSGYAHNQPPYGKEVKFDLLDANGIRDTIERMRPDVIVHSAALTDVDRCERKKDLAYRINVEGTRTIAEAARKAGSYLVYISTDYVFDGQRGLYREEEETNPVSYYGLSKLLGEQFCLDQGCIARTCVIYGSRPASGKVNFALWLLNALKSGKEARVVTDQFITPTLNSNLAAMVLEAADRHLSGIYHLSGAARVSRYDFACELARAFDIDRRLIIPSQMSDIGWLARRPMDSSLDTAKASRTLKNGPLNLYESLQVLRDELLSGSRNRRSHENAYRKPE
;
A
#
# COMPACT_ATOMS: atom_id res chain seq x y z
N MET A 1 -8.59 -13.28 15.78
CA MET A 1 -7.14 -13.04 16.03
C MET A 1 -6.91 -11.65 16.61
N ARG A 2 -5.78 -11.47 17.29
CA ARG A 2 -5.26 -10.15 17.67
C ARG A 2 -4.28 -9.69 16.62
N ILE A 3 -4.65 -8.66 15.86
CA ILE A 3 -3.85 -8.16 14.74
C ILE A 3 -3.27 -6.80 15.10
N PHE A 4 -1.96 -6.64 14.97
CA PHE A 4 -1.28 -5.36 15.10
C PHE A 4 -0.84 -4.86 13.72
N ILE A 5 -1.35 -3.69 13.33
CA ILE A 5 -1.05 -3.08 12.02
C ILE A 5 -0.22 -1.83 12.26
N THR A 6 1.06 -1.85 11.89
CA THR A 6 1.86 -0.63 11.91
C THR A 6 1.48 0.24 10.72
N GLY A 7 1.52 1.57 10.89
CA GLY A 7 1.08 2.48 9.83
C GLY A 7 -0.44 2.45 9.58
N GLY A 8 -1.22 2.24 10.65
CA GLY A 8 -2.68 2.14 10.61
C GLY A 8 -3.41 3.37 10.04
N SER A 9 -2.75 4.53 9.96
CA SER A 9 -3.28 5.74 9.30
C SER A 9 -2.96 5.82 7.80
N GLY A 10 -2.07 4.93 7.29
CA GLY A 10 -1.67 4.87 5.88
C GLY A 10 -2.74 4.26 4.98
N LEU A 11 -2.53 4.35 3.65
CA LEU A 11 -3.50 3.89 2.65
C LEU A 11 -3.78 2.38 2.71
N ALA A 12 -2.75 1.56 2.88
CA ALA A 12 -2.90 0.12 3.07
C ALA A 12 -3.35 -0.21 4.50
N GLY A 13 -2.67 0.35 5.53
CA GLY A 13 -2.93 0.01 6.93
C GLY A 13 -4.35 0.35 7.40
N SER A 14 -4.90 1.50 6.97
CA SER A 14 -6.27 1.88 7.34
C SER A 14 -7.33 0.96 6.71
N LYS A 15 -7.13 0.53 5.45
CA LYS A 15 -8.04 -0.40 4.79
C LYS A 15 -7.93 -1.82 5.39
N LEU A 16 -6.72 -2.26 5.72
CA LEU A 16 -6.49 -3.50 6.46
C LEU A 16 -7.22 -3.50 7.81
N ALA A 17 -7.10 -2.40 8.58
CA ALA A 17 -7.77 -2.28 9.87
C ALA A 17 -9.30 -2.28 9.72
N GLU A 18 -9.85 -1.54 8.73
CA GLU A 18 -11.29 -1.53 8.42
C GLU A 18 -11.80 -2.94 8.14
N MET A 19 -11.13 -3.68 7.25
CA MET A 19 -11.56 -5.01 6.82
C MET A 19 -11.36 -6.08 7.92
N ALA A 20 -10.30 -6.01 8.70
CA ALA A 20 -10.07 -6.91 9.81
C ALA A 20 -11.13 -6.73 10.92
N LEU A 21 -11.50 -5.48 11.25
CA LEU A 21 -12.59 -5.19 12.17
C LEU A 21 -13.94 -5.73 11.67
N ALA A 22 -14.23 -5.58 10.37
CA ALA A 22 -15.45 -6.11 9.76
C ALA A 22 -15.55 -7.64 9.84
N ARG A 23 -14.41 -8.33 9.99
CA ARG A 23 -14.31 -9.78 10.20
C ARG A 23 -14.41 -10.19 11.70
N GLY A 24 -14.60 -9.22 12.61
CA GLY A 24 -14.64 -9.46 14.05
C GLY A 24 -13.28 -9.65 14.72
N GLU A 25 -12.18 -9.24 14.04
CA GLU A 25 -10.83 -9.34 14.62
C GLU A 25 -10.55 -8.25 15.64
N GLN A 26 -9.69 -8.53 16.61
CA GLN A 26 -9.21 -7.54 17.54
C GLN A 26 -8.04 -6.77 16.93
N VAL A 27 -8.29 -5.53 16.49
CA VAL A 27 -7.33 -4.74 15.72
C VAL A 27 -6.71 -3.63 16.55
N TYR A 28 -5.39 -3.57 16.53
CA TYR A 28 -4.57 -2.49 17.06
C TYR A 28 -3.86 -1.79 15.90
N SER A 29 -3.96 -0.47 15.86
CA SER A 29 -3.43 0.35 14.78
C SER A 29 -2.32 1.28 15.26
N GLY A 30 -1.08 0.94 14.89
CA GLY A 30 0.12 1.70 15.22
C GLY A 30 0.25 2.97 14.37
N TYR A 31 0.60 4.10 14.99
CA TYR A 31 0.80 5.38 14.33
C TYR A 31 1.89 6.22 14.97
N ALA A 32 2.61 7.02 14.14
CA ALA A 32 3.61 7.96 14.65
C ALA A 32 3.07 9.40 14.75
N HIS A 33 2.37 9.89 13.71
CA HIS A 33 1.92 11.29 13.63
C HIS A 33 0.40 11.41 13.49
N ASN A 34 -0.18 10.76 12.48
CA ASN A 34 -1.60 10.85 12.19
C ASN A 34 -2.36 9.70 12.85
N GLN A 35 -3.43 10.00 13.56
CA GLN A 35 -4.29 9.00 14.19
C GLN A 35 -4.94 8.08 13.14
N PRO A 36 -5.04 6.77 13.41
CA PRO A 36 -5.70 5.83 12.52
C PRO A 36 -7.23 5.96 12.63
N PRO A 37 -7.96 5.82 11.52
CA PRO A 37 -9.42 5.89 11.54
C PRO A 37 -10.11 4.62 12.06
N TYR A 38 -9.37 3.53 12.19
CA TYR A 38 -9.89 2.21 12.56
C TYR A 38 -8.96 1.48 13.52
N GLY A 39 -9.55 0.66 14.40
CA GLY A 39 -8.84 -0.15 15.39
C GLY A 39 -8.48 0.65 16.65
N LYS A 40 -7.97 -0.06 17.66
CA LYS A 40 -7.47 0.57 18.88
C LYS A 40 -6.15 1.26 18.58
N GLU A 41 -6.08 2.54 18.88
CA GLU A 41 -4.91 3.37 18.63
C GLU A 41 -3.72 2.97 19.51
N VAL A 42 -2.54 2.88 18.88
CA VAL A 42 -1.27 2.61 19.56
C VAL A 42 -0.22 3.60 19.05
N LYS A 43 0.28 4.46 19.95
CA LYS A 43 1.42 5.31 19.62
C LYS A 43 2.63 4.44 19.34
N PHE A 44 3.20 4.55 18.12
CA PHE A 44 4.21 3.63 17.65
C PHE A 44 5.13 4.31 16.62
N ASP A 45 6.36 4.60 17.04
CA ASP A 45 7.37 5.25 16.18
C ASP A 45 8.45 4.24 15.81
N LEU A 46 8.74 4.11 14.51
CA LEU A 46 9.78 3.22 14.00
C LEU A 46 11.21 3.65 14.40
N LEU A 47 11.37 4.88 14.87
CA LEU A 47 12.65 5.38 15.39
C LEU A 47 12.87 5.04 16.87
N ASP A 48 11.85 4.55 17.58
CA ASP A 48 11.92 4.16 18.99
C ASP A 48 12.02 2.63 19.13
N ALA A 49 13.22 2.11 19.09
CA ALA A 49 13.46 0.67 19.17
C ALA A 49 12.99 0.04 20.47
N ASN A 50 13.04 0.76 21.60
CA ASN A 50 12.56 0.25 22.89
C ASN A 50 11.04 0.24 22.93
N GLY A 51 10.39 1.32 22.52
CA GLY A 51 8.93 1.39 22.41
C GLY A 51 8.34 0.33 21.47
N ILE A 52 9.05 -0.04 20.39
CA ILE A 52 8.67 -1.14 19.50
C ILE A 52 8.66 -2.47 20.27
N ARG A 53 9.77 -2.82 20.95
CA ARG A 53 9.92 -4.07 21.70
C ARG A 53 8.87 -4.18 22.82
N ASP A 54 8.77 -3.14 23.65
CA ASP A 54 7.84 -3.09 24.79
C ASP A 54 6.37 -3.22 24.33
N THR A 55 6.02 -2.58 23.24
CA THR A 55 4.66 -2.62 22.68
C THR A 55 4.31 -4.03 22.20
N ILE A 56 5.17 -4.67 21.43
CA ILE A 56 4.93 -6.02 20.88
C ILE A 56 4.95 -7.05 21.99
N GLU A 57 5.89 -6.97 22.93
CA GLU A 57 6.00 -7.91 24.07
C GLU A 57 4.78 -7.85 25.00
N ARG A 58 4.29 -6.65 25.30
CA ARG A 58 3.09 -6.45 26.12
C ARG A 58 1.81 -6.86 25.40
N MET A 59 1.70 -6.55 24.10
CA MET A 59 0.50 -6.82 23.31
C MET A 59 0.37 -8.30 22.93
N ARG A 60 1.49 -8.97 22.62
CA ARG A 60 1.56 -10.34 22.10
C ARG A 60 0.53 -10.56 20.98
N PRO A 61 0.61 -9.85 19.86
CA PRO A 61 -0.32 -10.03 18.76
C PRO A 61 -0.12 -11.41 18.12
N ASP A 62 -1.20 -12.02 17.63
CA ASP A 62 -1.10 -13.26 16.83
C ASP A 62 -0.46 -12.96 15.48
N VAL A 63 -0.81 -11.81 14.90
CA VAL A 63 -0.35 -11.34 13.59
C VAL A 63 0.13 -9.89 13.70
N ILE A 64 1.28 -9.61 13.07
CA ILE A 64 1.76 -8.25 12.82
C ILE A 64 1.74 -8.01 11.32
N VAL A 65 0.98 -6.98 10.86
CA VAL A 65 1.09 -6.46 9.50
C VAL A 65 1.93 -5.21 9.52
N HIS A 66 3.17 -5.31 9.04
CA HIS A 66 4.10 -4.18 9.03
C HIS A 66 3.98 -3.40 7.72
N SER A 67 3.15 -2.35 7.73
CA SER A 67 2.92 -1.46 6.58
C SER A 67 3.50 -0.05 6.76
N ALA A 68 4.01 0.29 7.94
CA ALA A 68 4.66 1.57 8.20
C ALA A 68 6.02 1.67 7.51
N ALA A 69 6.26 2.76 6.80
CA ALA A 69 7.55 3.04 6.15
C ALA A 69 7.66 4.53 5.79
N LEU A 70 8.88 5.00 5.56
CA LEU A 70 9.11 6.23 4.80
C LEU A 70 8.95 5.90 3.31
N THR A 71 7.83 6.30 2.71
CA THR A 71 7.43 5.92 1.33
C THR A 71 7.64 7.04 0.30
N ASP A 72 8.01 8.24 0.73
CA ASP A 72 8.37 9.34 -0.17
C ASP A 72 9.73 9.07 -0.78
N VAL A 73 9.74 8.67 -2.06
CA VAL A 73 10.93 8.19 -2.77
C VAL A 73 12.00 9.28 -2.87
N ASP A 74 11.59 10.54 -3.15
CA ASP A 74 12.53 11.68 -3.22
C ASP A 74 13.06 12.08 -1.84
N ARG A 75 12.22 11.95 -0.80
CA ARG A 75 12.66 12.17 0.58
C ARG A 75 13.64 11.09 1.04
N CYS A 76 13.45 9.83 0.63
CA CYS A 76 14.40 8.76 0.90
C CYS A 76 15.75 9.04 0.25
N GLU A 77 15.77 9.59 -0.97
CA GLU A 77 17.00 9.94 -1.66
C GLU A 77 17.72 11.11 -0.97
N ARG A 78 16.97 12.14 -0.55
CA ARG A 78 17.56 13.30 0.17
C ARG A 78 18.00 12.99 1.59
N LYS A 79 17.34 12.03 2.26
CA LYS A 79 17.54 11.73 3.69
C LYS A 79 17.78 10.24 3.89
N LYS A 80 18.86 9.73 3.32
CA LYS A 80 19.20 8.28 3.31
C LYS A 80 19.29 7.69 4.71
N ASP A 81 19.93 8.39 5.66
CA ASP A 81 20.03 7.94 7.05
C ASP A 81 18.67 7.79 7.72
N LEU A 82 17.76 8.73 7.48
CA LEU A 82 16.39 8.64 8.01
C LEU A 82 15.62 7.46 7.39
N ALA A 83 15.74 7.27 6.07
CA ALA A 83 15.14 6.15 5.38
C ALA A 83 15.70 4.81 5.88
N TYR A 84 16.99 4.71 6.10
CA TYR A 84 17.64 3.54 6.68
C TYR A 84 17.12 3.23 8.09
N ARG A 85 17.13 4.21 8.97
CA ARG A 85 16.65 4.04 10.35
C ARG A 85 15.17 3.61 10.41
N ILE A 86 14.32 4.19 9.56
CA ILE A 86 12.88 3.85 9.54
C ILE A 86 12.65 2.51 8.85
N ASN A 87 13.10 2.35 7.58
CA ASN A 87 12.72 1.22 6.74
C ASN A 87 13.56 -0.04 6.99
N VAL A 88 14.78 0.11 7.51
CA VAL A 88 15.69 -1.03 7.77
C VAL A 88 15.75 -1.36 9.26
N GLU A 89 16.22 -0.43 10.10
CA GLU A 89 16.40 -0.69 11.54
C GLU A 89 15.06 -0.86 12.25
N GLY A 90 14.06 -0.03 11.94
CA GLY A 90 12.70 -0.16 12.47
C GLY A 90 12.08 -1.51 12.09
N THR A 91 12.23 -1.92 10.82
CA THR A 91 11.76 -3.25 10.34
C THR A 91 12.50 -4.39 11.05
N ARG A 92 13.83 -4.30 11.19
CA ARG A 92 14.63 -5.27 11.93
C ARG A 92 14.10 -5.43 13.36
N THR A 93 13.91 -4.32 14.07
CA THR A 93 13.43 -4.34 15.45
C THR A 93 12.04 -4.98 15.58
N ILE A 94 11.12 -4.70 14.64
CA ILE A 94 9.80 -5.34 14.59
C ILE A 94 9.94 -6.84 14.35
N ALA A 95 10.76 -7.25 13.38
CA ALA A 95 10.97 -8.64 13.05
C ALA A 95 11.55 -9.45 14.23
N GLU A 96 12.57 -8.90 14.91
CA GLU A 96 13.13 -9.50 16.14
C GLU A 96 12.10 -9.62 17.25
N ALA A 97 11.30 -8.56 17.49
CA ALA A 97 10.26 -8.56 18.52
C ALA A 97 9.11 -9.53 18.16
N ALA A 98 8.70 -9.60 16.89
CA ALA A 98 7.71 -10.54 16.40
C ALA A 98 8.15 -12.00 16.64
N ARG A 99 9.40 -12.32 16.31
CA ARG A 99 9.98 -13.66 16.54
C ARG A 99 9.96 -14.01 18.04
N LYS A 100 10.38 -13.09 18.90
CA LYS A 100 10.37 -13.29 20.36
C LYS A 100 8.96 -13.50 20.93
N ALA A 101 7.97 -12.79 20.37
CA ALA A 101 6.57 -12.88 20.79
C ALA A 101 5.83 -14.09 20.19
N GLY A 102 6.40 -14.80 19.21
CA GLY A 102 5.75 -15.87 18.46
C GLY A 102 4.67 -15.36 17.50
N SER A 103 4.75 -14.09 17.08
CA SER A 103 3.80 -13.48 16.16
C SER A 103 4.12 -13.82 14.72
N TYR A 104 3.11 -14.12 13.91
CA TYR A 104 3.26 -14.21 12.46
C TYR A 104 3.42 -12.81 11.87
N LEU A 105 4.38 -12.63 10.94
CA LEU A 105 4.70 -11.33 10.36
C LEU A 105 4.34 -11.26 8.88
N VAL A 106 3.54 -10.25 8.48
CA VAL A 106 3.39 -9.85 7.08
C VAL A 106 4.07 -8.50 6.88
N TYR A 107 5.10 -8.49 6.03
CA TYR A 107 5.83 -7.27 5.69
C TYR A 107 5.36 -6.73 4.33
N ILE A 108 4.83 -5.51 4.29
CA ILE A 108 4.46 -4.85 3.04
C ILE A 108 5.70 -4.24 2.41
N SER A 109 6.16 -4.86 1.33
CA SER A 109 7.29 -4.40 0.51
C SER A 109 6.81 -3.70 -0.78
N THR A 110 7.67 -3.55 -1.77
CA THR A 110 7.44 -2.75 -2.97
C THR A 110 8.01 -3.39 -4.22
N ASP A 111 7.42 -3.09 -5.35
CA ASP A 111 7.94 -3.33 -6.70
C ASP A 111 9.28 -2.61 -6.98
N TYR A 112 9.58 -1.53 -6.26
CA TYR A 112 10.84 -0.76 -6.40
C TYR A 112 12.10 -1.52 -5.95
N VAL A 113 11.97 -2.77 -5.51
CA VAL A 113 13.12 -3.67 -5.31
C VAL A 113 13.74 -4.09 -6.64
N PHE A 114 13.04 -3.93 -7.75
CA PHE A 114 13.50 -4.26 -9.10
C PHE A 114 14.00 -3.01 -9.85
N ASP A 115 14.85 -3.22 -10.88
CA ASP A 115 15.46 -2.15 -11.66
C ASP A 115 14.54 -1.49 -12.70
N GLY A 116 13.46 -2.18 -13.07
CA GLY A 116 12.49 -1.67 -14.04
C GLY A 116 12.92 -1.76 -15.49
N GLN A 117 13.88 -2.61 -15.84
CA GLN A 117 14.34 -2.76 -17.23
C GLN A 117 13.43 -3.68 -18.06
N ARG A 118 12.75 -4.63 -17.44
CA ARG A 118 12.01 -5.68 -18.15
C ARG A 118 10.52 -5.73 -17.84
N GLY A 119 10.12 -5.53 -16.57
CA GLY A 119 8.75 -5.68 -16.09
C GLY A 119 8.29 -7.14 -15.94
N LEU A 120 7.09 -7.30 -15.40
CA LEU A 120 6.49 -8.60 -15.04
C LEU A 120 7.45 -9.49 -14.26
N TYR A 121 8.13 -8.89 -13.29
CA TYR A 121 9.09 -9.57 -12.42
C TYR A 121 8.40 -10.64 -11.59
N ARG A 122 9.05 -11.81 -11.44
CA ARG A 122 8.63 -12.90 -10.57
C ARG A 122 9.31 -12.79 -9.21
N GLU A 123 8.77 -13.52 -8.23
CA GLU A 123 9.24 -13.45 -6.84
C GLU A 123 10.69 -13.91 -6.66
N GLU A 124 11.14 -14.88 -7.48
CA GLU A 124 12.49 -15.47 -7.45
C GLU A 124 13.53 -14.69 -8.25
N GLU A 125 13.13 -13.67 -9.01
CA GLU A 125 14.06 -12.91 -9.84
C GLU A 125 14.93 -11.98 -9.03
N GLU A 126 16.13 -11.73 -9.57
CA GLU A 126 17.14 -10.89 -8.95
C GLU A 126 16.63 -9.45 -8.76
N THR A 127 16.81 -8.95 -7.56
CA THR A 127 16.45 -7.58 -7.18
C THR A 127 17.61 -6.62 -7.42
N ASN A 128 17.33 -5.45 -8.00
CA ASN A 128 18.33 -4.41 -8.30
C ASN A 128 17.70 -3.00 -8.20
N PRO A 129 17.46 -2.49 -6.98
CA PRO A 129 16.74 -1.23 -6.80
C PRO A 129 17.50 -0.03 -7.35
N VAL A 130 16.82 0.84 -8.11
CA VAL A 130 17.39 2.04 -8.72
C VAL A 130 17.25 3.31 -7.86
N SER A 131 16.60 3.21 -6.70
CA SER A 131 16.39 4.30 -5.76
C SER A 131 16.67 3.87 -4.33
N TYR A 132 17.00 4.83 -3.46
CA TYR A 132 17.26 4.53 -2.05
C TYR A 132 16.01 4.01 -1.32
N TYR A 133 14.81 4.45 -1.73
CA TYR A 133 13.56 3.87 -1.23
C TYR A 133 13.51 2.35 -1.49
N GLY A 134 13.70 1.94 -2.75
CA GLY A 134 13.70 0.52 -3.12
C GLY A 134 14.76 -0.27 -2.36
N LEU A 135 15.98 0.26 -2.27
CA LEU A 135 17.08 -0.37 -1.51
C LEU A 135 16.72 -0.52 -0.04
N SER A 136 16.19 0.52 0.61
CA SER A 136 15.83 0.46 2.02
C SER A 136 14.70 -0.54 2.32
N LYS A 137 13.74 -0.70 1.40
CA LYS A 137 12.68 -1.70 1.52
C LYS A 137 13.21 -3.12 1.32
N LEU A 138 14.10 -3.32 0.34
CA LEU A 138 14.77 -4.60 0.10
C LEU A 138 15.61 -5.05 1.30
N LEU A 139 16.39 -4.14 1.90
CA LEU A 139 17.16 -4.45 3.12
C LEU A 139 16.25 -4.83 4.28
N GLY A 140 15.04 -4.25 4.37
CA GLY A 140 14.02 -4.65 5.34
C GLY A 140 13.48 -6.07 5.11
N GLU A 141 13.34 -6.52 3.86
CA GLU A 141 12.89 -7.89 3.54
C GLU A 141 13.76 -8.96 4.18
N GLN A 142 15.08 -8.73 4.26
CA GLN A 142 16.04 -9.71 4.79
C GLN A 142 15.75 -10.14 6.23
N PHE A 143 15.16 -9.26 7.04
CA PHE A 143 14.80 -9.57 8.42
C PHE A 143 13.48 -10.34 8.56
N CYS A 144 12.67 -10.38 7.49
CA CYS A 144 11.32 -10.94 7.48
C CYS A 144 11.21 -12.30 6.78
N LEU A 145 12.25 -12.72 6.03
CA LEU A 145 12.23 -13.91 5.16
C LEU A 145 11.77 -15.20 5.86
N ASP A 146 12.22 -15.44 7.09
CA ASP A 146 11.98 -16.68 7.83
C ASP A 146 10.81 -16.56 8.85
N GLN A 147 10.02 -15.48 8.78
CA GLN A 147 9.03 -15.18 9.81
C GLN A 147 7.59 -15.11 9.32
N GLY A 148 7.38 -15.17 8.03
CA GLY A 148 6.04 -15.07 7.46
C GLY A 148 6.04 -14.67 6.00
N CYS A 149 5.18 -13.73 5.62
CA CYS A 149 4.96 -13.31 4.24
C CYS A 149 5.59 -11.94 3.96
N ILE A 150 6.38 -11.86 2.89
CA ILE A 150 6.80 -10.60 2.29
C ILE A 150 5.85 -10.31 1.14
N ALA A 151 5.03 -9.28 1.29
CA ALA A 151 4.04 -8.85 0.32
C ALA A 151 4.61 -7.69 -0.53
N ARG A 152 5.22 -7.99 -1.68
CA ARG A 152 5.60 -6.95 -2.65
C ARG A 152 4.36 -6.47 -3.38
N THR A 153 4.14 -5.17 -3.41
CA THR A 153 2.99 -4.53 -4.05
C THR A 153 3.42 -3.34 -4.89
N CYS A 154 2.57 -2.90 -5.80
CA CYS A 154 2.88 -1.81 -6.73
C CYS A 154 1.76 -0.76 -6.71
N VAL A 155 2.11 0.52 -6.64
CA VAL A 155 1.21 1.68 -6.78
C VAL A 155 -0.17 1.47 -6.16
N ILE A 156 -0.22 1.53 -4.83
CA ILE A 156 -1.47 1.36 -4.10
C ILE A 156 -2.39 2.57 -4.32
N TYR A 157 -3.65 2.31 -4.64
CA TYR A 157 -4.69 3.33 -4.72
C TYR A 157 -5.96 2.89 -3.98
N GLY A 158 -6.91 3.81 -3.77
CA GLY A 158 -8.16 3.50 -3.06
C GLY A 158 -9.09 4.69 -2.96
N SER A 159 -10.25 4.48 -2.37
CA SER A 159 -11.39 5.39 -2.35
C SER A 159 -11.27 6.54 -1.33
N ARG A 160 -10.24 6.55 -0.47
CA ARG A 160 -10.06 7.59 0.56
C ARG A 160 -8.62 8.11 0.59
N PRO A 161 -8.41 9.40 0.92
CA PRO A 161 -7.09 9.90 1.27
C PRO A 161 -6.61 9.23 2.57
N ALA A 162 -5.29 9.15 2.76
CA ALA A 162 -4.71 8.57 3.96
C ALA A 162 -3.51 9.39 4.44
N SER A 163 -3.38 9.56 5.75
CA SER A 163 -2.30 10.37 6.37
C SER A 163 -2.13 11.77 5.74
N GLY A 164 -3.25 12.41 5.39
CA GLY A 164 -3.24 13.73 4.76
C GLY A 164 -2.78 13.75 3.30
N LYS A 165 -2.54 12.58 2.68
CA LYS A 165 -2.12 12.46 1.27
C LYS A 165 -3.24 11.89 0.40
N VAL A 166 -3.35 12.44 -0.80
CA VAL A 166 -4.25 11.96 -1.85
C VAL A 166 -3.48 10.98 -2.73
N ASN A 167 -3.99 9.76 -2.91
CA ASN A 167 -3.39 8.78 -3.82
C ASN A 167 -3.59 9.17 -5.30
N PHE A 168 -2.83 8.53 -6.20
CA PHE A 168 -2.80 8.87 -7.62
C PHE A 168 -4.19 8.84 -8.27
N ALA A 169 -5.00 7.81 -7.99
CA ALA A 169 -6.34 7.69 -8.58
C ALA A 169 -7.27 8.82 -8.12
N LEU A 170 -7.28 9.14 -6.83
CA LEU A 170 -8.09 10.25 -6.30
C LEU A 170 -7.60 11.62 -6.78
N TRP A 171 -6.27 11.81 -6.87
CA TRP A 171 -5.71 13.02 -7.44
C TRP A 171 -6.19 13.24 -8.87
N LEU A 172 -6.10 12.19 -9.69
CA LEU A 172 -6.54 12.23 -11.08
C LEU A 172 -8.04 12.49 -11.18
N LEU A 173 -8.88 11.76 -10.45
CA LEU A 173 -10.32 11.97 -10.44
C LEU A 173 -10.71 13.39 -10.03
N ASN A 174 -10.03 13.95 -9.03
CA ASN A 174 -10.29 15.31 -8.59
C ASN A 174 -9.91 16.36 -9.65
N ALA A 175 -8.77 16.17 -10.32
CA ALA A 175 -8.33 17.04 -11.40
C ALA A 175 -9.32 17.01 -12.57
N LEU A 176 -9.63 15.82 -13.08
CA LEU A 176 -10.50 15.63 -14.24
C LEU A 176 -11.94 16.10 -13.97
N LYS A 177 -12.52 15.78 -12.80
CA LYS A 177 -13.86 16.27 -12.40
C LYS A 177 -13.93 17.78 -12.26
N SER A 178 -12.81 18.44 -12.00
CA SER A 178 -12.69 19.90 -11.93
C SER A 178 -12.42 20.54 -13.31
N GLY A 179 -12.44 19.77 -14.40
CA GLY A 179 -12.12 20.24 -15.74
C GLY A 179 -10.64 20.61 -15.96
N LYS A 180 -9.74 20.15 -15.08
CA LYS A 180 -8.31 20.45 -15.17
C LYS A 180 -7.58 19.35 -15.94
N GLU A 181 -6.64 19.77 -16.78
CA GLU A 181 -5.71 18.85 -17.41
C GLU A 181 -4.82 18.15 -16.40
N ALA A 182 -4.53 16.88 -16.65
CA ALA A 182 -3.61 16.06 -15.88
C ALA A 182 -2.53 15.49 -16.79
N ARG A 183 -1.27 15.89 -16.57
CA ARG A 183 -0.12 15.29 -17.28
C ARG A 183 0.23 13.96 -16.66
N VAL A 184 0.24 12.91 -17.45
CA VAL A 184 0.47 11.54 -17.01
C VAL A 184 1.48 10.85 -17.92
N VAL A 185 2.48 10.20 -17.33
CA VAL A 185 3.60 9.57 -18.06
C VAL A 185 3.15 8.31 -18.79
N THR A 186 3.63 8.16 -20.03
CA THR A 186 3.31 7.03 -20.92
C THR A 186 4.32 5.90 -20.85
N ASP A 187 5.53 6.19 -20.36
CA ASP A 187 6.71 5.33 -20.34
C ASP A 187 7.04 4.74 -18.97
N GLN A 188 6.11 4.83 -18.00
CA GLN A 188 6.20 4.13 -16.72
C GLN A 188 5.11 3.06 -16.62
N PHE A 189 5.53 1.78 -16.55
CA PHE A 189 4.64 0.62 -16.44
C PHE A 189 4.57 0.09 -15.01
N ILE A 190 3.36 -0.26 -14.59
CA ILE A 190 3.03 -0.65 -13.22
C ILE A 190 1.97 -1.76 -13.20
N THR A 191 1.79 -2.41 -12.05
CA THR A 191 0.63 -3.24 -11.73
C THR A 191 -0.17 -2.58 -10.59
N PRO A 192 -1.06 -1.61 -10.92
CA PRO A 192 -1.72 -0.79 -9.91
C PRO A 192 -2.61 -1.63 -9.00
N THR A 193 -2.52 -1.39 -7.70
CA THR A 193 -3.13 -2.24 -6.67
C THR A 193 -4.20 -1.49 -5.90
N LEU A 194 -5.44 -1.95 -5.97
CA LEU A 194 -6.53 -1.42 -5.14
C LEU A 194 -6.30 -1.83 -3.67
N ASN A 195 -6.37 -0.89 -2.75
CA ASN A 195 -6.07 -1.12 -1.34
C ASN A 195 -7.00 -2.13 -0.65
N SER A 196 -8.26 -2.24 -1.06
CA SER A 196 -9.18 -3.27 -0.56
C SER A 196 -8.83 -4.67 -1.07
N ASN A 197 -8.39 -4.80 -2.32
CA ASN A 197 -7.89 -6.07 -2.84
C ASN A 197 -6.58 -6.48 -2.14
N LEU A 198 -5.63 -5.53 -1.97
CA LEU A 198 -4.41 -5.78 -1.20
C LEU A 198 -4.75 -6.25 0.23
N ALA A 199 -5.68 -5.58 0.90
CA ALA A 199 -6.08 -5.94 2.26
C ALA A 199 -6.68 -7.34 2.32
N ALA A 200 -7.52 -7.73 1.35
CA ALA A 200 -8.09 -9.08 1.28
C ALA A 200 -6.99 -10.14 1.11
N MET A 201 -6.04 -9.92 0.20
CA MET A 201 -4.89 -10.82 -0.01
C MET A 201 -4.00 -10.94 1.23
N VAL A 202 -3.68 -9.81 1.88
CA VAL A 202 -2.84 -9.78 3.10
C VAL A 202 -3.51 -10.49 4.26
N LEU A 203 -4.80 -10.27 4.48
CA LEU A 203 -5.55 -10.94 5.54
C LEU A 203 -5.65 -12.44 5.28
N GLU A 204 -5.88 -12.87 4.04
CA GLU A 204 -5.87 -14.30 3.68
C GLU A 204 -4.47 -14.92 3.85
N ALA A 205 -3.40 -14.20 3.48
CA ALA A 205 -2.04 -14.66 3.70
C ALA A 205 -1.74 -14.84 5.20
N ALA A 206 -2.26 -13.94 6.05
CA ALA A 206 -2.15 -14.04 7.50
C ALA A 206 -2.94 -15.21 8.07
N ASP A 207 -4.19 -15.42 7.65
CA ASP A 207 -5.04 -16.54 8.09
C ASP A 207 -4.40 -17.90 7.78
N ARG A 208 -3.73 -18.00 6.63
CA ARG A 208 -3.11 -19.24 6.14
C ARG A 208 -1.64 -19.40 6.51
N HIS A 209 -1.07 -18.41 7.21
CA HIS A 209 0.36 -18.38 7.57
C HIS A 209 1.26 -18.66 6.37
N LEU A 210 1.02 -17.97 5.23
CA LEU A 210 1.82 -18.14 4.03
C LEU A 210 3.26 -17.70 4.28
N SER A 211 4.23 -18.45 3.81
CA SER A 211 5.66 -18.17 4.00
C SER A 211 6.36 -17.78 2.70
N GLY A 212 7.33 -16.87 2.81
CA GLY A 212 8.16 -16.41 1.71
C GLY A 212 7.60 -15.17 0.99
N ILE A 213 8.09 -14.93 -0.23
CA ILE A 213 7.77 -13.73 -1.02
C ILE A 213 6.55 -14.00 -1.89
N TYR A 214 5.61 -13.05 -1.90
CA TYR A 214 4.44 -13.03 -2.78
C TYR A 214 4.29 -11.64 -3.41
N HIS A 215 3.95 -11.60 -4.69
CA HIS A 215 3.55 -10.38 -5.37
C HIS A 215 2.05 -10.15 -5.16
N LEU A 216 1.69 -9.41 -4.11
CA LEU A 216 0.31 -9.04 -3.78
C LEU A 216 -0.02 -7.69 -4.43
N SER A 217 -0.26 -7.74 -5.73
CA SER A 217 -0.48 -6.57 -6.58
C SER A 217 -1.69 -6.78 -7.50
N GLY A 218 -2.10 -5.75 -8.24
CA GLY A 218 -3.08 -5.92 -9.30
C GLY A 218 -2.53 -6.81 -10.42
N ALA A 219 -3.42 -7.50 -11.15
CA ALA A 219 -3.04 -8.48 -12.18
C ALA A 219 -2.65 -7.85 -13.54
N ALA A 220 -2.92 -6.57 -13.76
CA ALA A 220 -2.74 -5.93 -15.06
C ALA A 220 -1.47 -5.07 -15.11
N ARG A 221 -0.56 -5.38 -16.03
CA ARG A 221 0.53 -4.47 -16.42
C ARG A 221 -0.02 -3.39 -17.33
N VAL A 222 0.07 -2.14 -16.90
CA VAL A 222 -0.38 -0.97 -17.67
C VAL A 222 0.58 0.20 -17.49
N SER A 223 0.64 1.12 -18.49
CA SER A 223 1.30 2.39 -18.23
C SER A 223 0.47 3.25 -17.27
N ARG A 224 1.09 4.24 -16.63
CA ARG A 224 0.31 5.20 -15.81
C ARG A 224 -0.73 5.94 -16.65
N TYR A 225 -0.41 6.22 -17.92
CA TYR A 225 -1.33 6.86 -18.86
C TYR A 225 -2.53 5.95 -19.17
N ASP A 226 -2.30 4.67 -19.47
CA ASP A 226 -3.39 3.72 -19.72
C ASP A 226 -4.26 3.55 -18.46
N PHE A 227 -3.66 3.45 -17.28
CA PHE A 227 -4.42 3.46 -16.03
C PHE A 227 -5.30 4.71 -15.89
N ALA A 228 -4.78 5.89 -16.24
CA ALA A 228 -5.52 7.13 -16.19
C ALA A 228 -6.71 7.15 -17.18
N CYS A 229 -6.51 6.65 -18.40
CA CYS A 229 -7.56 6.53 -19.41
C CYS A 229 -8.66 5.55 -18.97
N GLU A 230 -8.30 4.40 -18.43
CA GLU A 230 -9.26 3.41 -17.92
C GLU A 230 -10.02 3.94 -16.70
N LEU A 231 -9.34 4.68 -15.81
CA LEU A 231 -10.00 5.34 -14.68
C LEU A 231 -11.01 6.39 -15.17
N ALA A 232 -10.65 7.24 -16.13
CA ALA A 232 -11.56 8.22 -16.71
C ALA A 232 -12.78 7.53 -17.35
N ARG A 233 -12.57 6.43 -18.09
CA ARG A 233 -13.65 5.62 -18.67
C ARG A 233 -14.58 5.03 -17.60
N ALA A 234 -14.03 4.47 -16.53
CA ALA A 234 -14.83 3.87 -15.45
C ALA A 234 -15.71 4.89 -14.69
N PHE A 235 -15.37 6.18 -14.77
CA PHE A 235 -16.09 7.28 -14.12
C PHE A 235 -16.83 8.21 -15.09
N ASP A 236 -16.93 7.84 -16.37
CA ASP A 236 -17.61 8.61 -17.43
C ASP A 236 -17.05 10.05 -17.55
N ILE A 237 -15.70 10.19 -17.45
CA ILE A 237 -15.02 11.49 -17.54
C ILE A 237 -14.29 11.60 -18.89
N ASP A 238 -14.24 12.81 -19.43
CA ASP A 238 -13.57 13.08 -20.70
C ASP A 238 -12.05 12.85 -20.62
N ARG A 239 -11.57 11.83 -21.31
CA ARG A 239 -10.15 11.47 -21.38
C ARG A 239 -9.25 12.50 -22.06
N ARG A 240 -9.82 13.47 -22.82
CA ARG A 240 -9.05 14.54 -23.49
C ARG A 240 -8.35 15.46 -22.50
N LEU A 241 -8.77 15.45 -21.23
CA LEU A 241 -8.08 16.16 -20.15
C LEU A 241 -6.80 15.45 -19.66
N ILE A 242 -6.53 14.21 -20.13
CA ILE A 242 -5.33 13.46 -19.77
C ILE A 242 -4.27 13.74 -20.83
N ILE A 243 -3.26 14.50 -20.45
CA ILE A 243 -2.19 14.92 -21.36
C ILE A 243 -1.01 13.94 -21.23
N PRO A 244 -0.62 13.24 -22.32
CA PRO A 244 0.53 12.35 -22.27
C PRO A 244 1.82 13.13 -22.02
N SER A 245 2.72 12.56 -21.23
CA SER A 245 4.06 13.07 -20.96
C SER A 245 5.06 11.92 -20.85
N GLN A 246 6.34 12.26 -20.72
CA GLN A 246 7.42 11.28 -20.51
C GLN A 246 7.95 11.40 -19.06
N MET A 247 8.57 10.34 -18.54
CA MET A 247 9.23 10.38 -17.22
C MET A 247 10.30 11.47 -17.15
N SER A 248 10.98 11.76 -18.27
CA SER A 248 11.97 12.84 -18.39
C SER A 248 11.41 14.23 -18.17
N ASP A 249 10.11 14.43 -18.39
CA ASP A 249 9.43 15.71 -18.20
C ASP A 249 9.10 16.00 -16.73
N ILE A 250 9.24 14.96 -15.88
CA ILE A 250 8.93 15.08 -14.45
C ILE A 250 10.23 15.29 -13.66
N GLY A 251 10.31 16.38 -12.93
CA GLY A 251 11.49 16.75 -12.13
C GLY A 251 11.69 15.91 -10.87
N TRP A 252 11.64 14.58 -10.96
CA TRP A 252 11.94 13.69 -9.84
C TRP A 252 13.43 13.72 -9.48
N LEU A 253 13.75 13.77 -8.20
CA LEU A 253 15.12 13.70 -7.73
C LEU A 253 15.66 12.26 -7.82
N ALA A 254 14.91 11.30 -7.26
CA ALA A 254 15.30 9.91 -7.27
C ALA A 254 14.91 9.25 -8.59
N ARG A 255 15.72 8.32 -9.06
CA ARG A 255 15.37 7.48 -10.22
C ARG A 255 14.13 6.63 -9.91
N ARG A 256 13.27 6.48 -10.92
CA ARG A 256 12.12 5.58 -10.88
C ARG A 256 12.34 4.44 -11.89
N PRO A 257 11.95 3.20 -11.56
CA PRO A 257 11.95 2.13 -12.57
C PRO A 257 10.97 2.47 -13.68
N MET A 258 11.35 2.17 -14.93
CA MET A 258 10.46 2.36 -16.09
C MET A 258 9.34 1.33 -16.14
N ASP A 259 9.66 0.08 -15.81
CA ASP A 259 8.69 -1.02 -15.77
C ASP A 259 8.90 -1.87 -14.51
N SER A 260 8.25 -1.48 -13.43
CA SER A 260 8.28 -2.23 -12.16
C SER A 260 7.08 -3.17 -12.00
N SER A 261 6.38 -3.49 -13.08
CA SER A 261 5.25 -4.40 -13.03
C SER A 261 5.64 -5.78 -12.48
N LEU A 262 4.74 -6.37 -11.73
CA LEU A 262 4.93 -7.64 -11.04
C LEU A 262 4.12 -8.75 -11.70
N ASP A 263 4.72 -9.93 -11.91
CA ASP A 263 3.97 -11.15 -12.20
C ASP A 263 3.25 -11.61 -10.92
N THR A 264 1.95 -11.78 -11.00
CA THR A 264 1.09 -12.15 -9.86
C THR A 264 0.54 -13.57 -9.96
N ALA A 265 1.08 -14.39 -10.87
CA ALA A 265 0.61 -15.76 -11.11
C ALA A 265 0.70 -16.65 -9.86
N LYS A 266 1.73 -16.48 -9.03
CA LYS A 266 1.86 -17.21 -7.75
C LYS A 266 0.72 -16.86 -6.80
N ALA A 267 0.43 -15.58 -6.61
CA ALA A 267 -0.67 -15.13 -5.76
C ALA A 267 -2.03 -15.59 -6.30
N SER A 268 -2.27 -15.49 -7.62
CA SER A 268 -3.50 -15.95 -8.28
C SER A 268 -3.77 -17.45 -8.10
N ARG A 269 -2.74 -18.27 -8.10
CA ARG A 269 -2.88 -19.72 -7.86
C ARG A 269 -3.03 -20.08 -6.38
N THR A 270 -2.49 -19.25 -5.49
CA THR A 270 -2.44 -19.56 -4.06
C THR A 270 -3.65 -19.03 -3.31
N LEU A 271 -4.06 -17.79 -3.61
CA LEU A 271 -5.09 -17.08 -2.85
C LEU A 271 -6.49 -17.27 -3.47
N LYS A 272 -7.50 -17.35 -2.62
CA LYS A 272 -8.92 -17.25 -3.03
C LYS A 272 -9.26 -15.82 -3.39
N ASN A 273 -8.79 -14.86 -2.56
CA ASN A 273 -8.89 -13.42 -2.84
C ASN A 273 -7.67 -13.01 -3.70
N GLY A 274 -7.59 -13.50 -4.93
CA GLY A 274 -6.45 -13.24 -5.80
C GLY A 274 -6.36 -11.80 -6.31
N PRO A 275 -5.28 -11.47 -7.04
CA PRO A 275 -5.13 -10.20 -7.73
C PRO A 275 -6.29 -9.90 -8.68
N LEU A 276 -6.90 -8.72 -8.56
CA LEU A 276 -7.93 -8.24 -9.48
C LEU A 276 -7.30 -7.68 -10.75
N ASN A 277 -7.97 -7.87 -11.89
CA ASN A 277 -7.62 -7.14 -13.10
C ASN A 277 -8.02 -5.65 -12.98
N LEU A 278 -7.55 -4.82 -13.94
CA LEU A 278 -7.78 -3.38 -13.86
C LEU A 278 -9.26 -3.01 -13.89
N TYR A 279 -10.03 -3.64 -14.77
CA TYR A 279 -11.47 -3.36 -14.89
C TYR A 279 -12.21 -3.67 -13.58
N GLU A 280 -12.03 -4.86 -13.05
CA GLU A 280 -12.66 -5.28 -11.78
C GLU A 280 -12.29 -4.33 -10.63
N SER A 281 -11.02 -3.99 -10.50
CA SER A 281 -10.53 -3.12 -9.43
C SER A 281 -11.07 -1.69 -9.53
N LEU A 282 -11.28 -1.17 -10.74
CA LEU A 282 -11.90 0.14 -10.96
C LEU A 282 -13.41 0.14 -10.70
N GLN A 283 -14.11 -0.98 -10.98
CA GLN A 283 -15.52 -1.12 -10.58
C GLN A 283 -15.67 -1.12 -9.05
N VAL A 284 -14.83 -1.88 -8.35
CA VAL A 284 -14.82 -1.88 -6.88
C VAL A 284 -14.52 -0.48 -6.33
N LEU A 285 -13.54 0.22 -6.88
CA LEU A 285 -13.23 1.61 -6.50
C LEU A 285 -14.45 2.53 -6.68
N ARG A 286 -15.16 2.41 -7.81
CA ARG A 286 -16.38 3.19 -8.10
C ARG A 286 -17.46 2.92 -7.05
N ASP A 287 -17.71 1.66 -6.73
CA ASP A 287 -18.71 1.26 -5.75
C ASP A 287 -18.36 1.76 -4.33
N GLU A 288 -17.11 1.68 -3.93
CA GLU A 288 -16.64 2.22 -2.65
C GLU A 288 -16.84 3.74 -2.55
N LEU A 289 -16.58 4.48 -3.63
CA LEU A 289 -16.75 5.94 -3.67
C LEU A 289 -18.25 6.33 -3.61
N LEU A 290 -19.12 5.59 -4.29
CA LEU A 290 -20.55 5.82 -4.27
C LEU A 290 -21.16 5.50 -2.89
N SER A 291 -20.77 4.40 -2.28
CA SER A 291 -21.22 3.99 -0.94
C SER A 291 -20.77 4.98 0.14
N GLY A 292 -19.53 5.45 0.07
CA GLY A 292 -19.01 6.47 0.98
C GLY A 292 -19.73 7.82 0.88
N SER A 293 -20.22 8.17 -0.30
CA SER A 293 -21.02 9.39 -0.52
C SER A 293 -22.43 9.30 0.06
N ARG A 294 -23.06 8.12 0.03
CA ARG A 294 -24.39 7.86 0.63
C ARG A 294 -24.33 7.95 2.15
N ASN A 295 -23.33 7.35 2.78
CA ASN A 295 -23.18 7.40 4.23
C ASN A 295 -22.92 8.82 4.76
N ARG A 296 -22.19 9.67 4.04
CA ARG A 296 -22.00 11.08 4.44
C ARG A 296 -23.29 11.87 4.39
N ARG A 297 -24.11 11.70 3.34
CA ARG A 297 -25.40 12.40 3.20
C ARG A 297 -26.43 11.97 4.24
N SER A 298 -26.44 10.69 4.64
CA SER A 298 -27.31 10.21 5.72
C SER A 298 -26.92 10.78 7.08
N HIS A 299 -25.61 10.96 7.35
CA HIS A 299 -25.16 11.63 8.58
C HIS A 299 -25.48 13.13 8.59
N GLU A 300 -25.27 13.85 7.48
CA GLU A 300 -25.60 15.28 7.39
C GLU A 300 -27.10 15.56 7.53
N ASN A 301 -27.96 14.68 6.98
CA ASN A 301 -29.41 14.79 7.12
C ASN A 301 -29.92 14.42 8.53
N ALA A 302 -29.21 13.55 9.28
CA ALA A 302 -29.56 13.21 10.65
C ALA A 302 -29.30 14.35 11.66
N TYR A 303 -28.47 15.33 11.29
CA TYR A 303 -28.14 16.50 12.13
C TYR A 303 -28.89 17.78 11.74
N ARG A 304 -29.69 17.78 10.64
CA ARG A 304 -30.61 18.88 10.36
C ARG A 304 -31.84 18.72 11.25
N LYS A 305 -31.89 19.45 12.36
CA LYS A 305 -33.14 19.61 13.13
C LYS A 305 -34.20 20.22 12.20
N PRO A 306 -35.48 19.76 12.24
CA PRO A 306 -36.55 20.51 11.62
C PRO A 306 -36.69 21.84 12.33
N GLU A 307 -36.76 22.95 11.54
CA GLU A 307 -37.15 24.28 12.01
C GLU A 307 -38.59 24.28 12.47
#